data_62323e7b2929e12d243a9a7c8e7bf879
#
_entry.id   62323e7b2929e12d243a9a7c8e7bf879
#
_cell.length_a   1.000
_cell.length_b   1.000
_cell.length_c   1.000
_cell.angle_alpha   90.00
_cell.angle_beta   90.00
_cell.angle_gamma   90.00
#
_symmetry.space_group_name_H-M   'P 1'
#
loop_
_entity.id
_entity.type
_entity.pdbx_description
1 polymer ?
#
loop_
_entity_poly.entity_id
_entity_poly.type
_entity_poly.pdbx_seq_one_letter_code
_entity_poly.pdbx_strand_id
1 'polypeptide(L)'
;MNRYLVTLGVGLPVLLAAAPAAPWRDTPVARLEALALIQTLNGEILASPSATLTLERWCRRHALAEPAQLIARQIEANPAEAGAAVRQHLQVSAAEPLRSRRVELRCGEHLLAIADNWYVPSRLTPAMNRLLETTQRPFGKVVQALSPQRQTLAATLLWSPLPEGWERAARGAPAKAAGAGTLSVPAALFAHQAIVFSARHQPIAEVHEVYQRDILAFPEPGLSAPQP
;
A
#
# COMPACT_ATOMS: atom_id res chain seq x y z
N MET A 1 -23.33 57.45 -26.41
CA MET A 1 -22.78 56.11 -26.75
C MET A 1 -21.92 55.67 -25.56
N ASN A 2 -22.52 54.89 -24.59
CA ASN A 2 -21.83 54.40 -23.40
C ASN A 2 -21.36 52.95 -23.65
N ARG A 3 -20.03 52.74 -23.64
CA ARG A 3 -19.42 51.40 -23.73
C ARG A 3 -19.16 50.93 -22.29
N TYR A 4 -19.93 49.94 -21.83
CA TYR A 4 -19.65 49.22 -20.59
C TYR A 4 -18.54 48.17 -20.85
N LEU A 5 -17.38 48.32 -20.19
CA LEU A 5 -16.36 47.29 -20.10
C LEU A 5 -16.79 46.29 -19.02
N VAL A 6 -17.03 45.04 -19.41
CA VAL A 6 -17.22 43.92 -18.51
C VAL A 6 -15.84 43.29 -18.26
N THR A 7 -15.30 43.45 -17.07
CA THR A 7 -14.10 42.79 -16.60
C THR A 7 -14.48 41.38 -16.11
N LEU A 8 -14.11 40.35 -16.88
CA LEU A 8 -14.19 38.96 -16.45
C LEU A 8 -13.03 38.67 -15.47
N GLY A 9 -13.36 38.56 -14.18
CA GLY A 9 -12.44 38.10 -13.15
C GLY A 9 -12.24 36.61 -13.29
N VAL A 10 -11.03 36.17 -13.70
CA VAL A 10 -10.60 34.75 -13.67
C VAL A 10 -10.22 34.42 -12.23
N GLY A 11 -11.14 33.78 -11.50
CA GLY A 11 -10.83 33.19 -10.19
C GLY A 11 -9.94 32.00 -10.36
N LEU A 12 -8.68 32.07 -9.90
CA LEU A 12 -7.84 30.89 -9.75
C LEU A 12 -8.44 29.97 -8.67
N PRO A 13 -8.56 28.64 -8.93
CA PRO A 13 -8.95 27.71 -7.88
C PRO A 13 -7.81 27.63 -6.84
N VAL A 14 -8.11 28.03 -5.61
CA VAL A 14 -7.24 27.79 -4.46
C VAL A 14 -7.28 26.29 -4.18
N LEU A 15 -6.22 25.57 -4.56
CA LEU A 15 -5.98 24.20 -4.09
C LEU A 15 -5.75 24.26 -2.58
N LEU A 16 -6.77 23.97 -1.77
CA LEU A 16 -6.58 23.71 -0.35
C LEU A 16 -5.76 22.42 -0.23
N ALA A 17 -4.49 22.55 0.11
CA ALA A 17 -3.70 21.43 0.57
C ALA A 17 -4.38 20.85 1.82
N ALA A 18 -4.71 19.56 1.80
CA ALA A 18 -5.24 18.89 2.98
C ALA A 18 -4.23 19.03 4.13
N ALA A 19 -4.69 19.50 5.28
CA ALA A 19 -3.84 19.55 6.47
C ALA A 19 -3.33 18.14 6.81
N PRO A 20 -2.07 17.99 7.23
CA PRO A 20 -1.56 16.68 7.65
C PRO A 20 -2.48 16.12 8.76
N ALA A 21 -2.79 14.82 8.66
CA ALA A 21 -3.60 14.16 9.67
C ALA A 21 -2.97 14.33 11.04
N ALA A 22 -3.78 14.66 12.06
CA ALA A 22 -3.28 14.77 13.42
C ALA A 22 -2.67 13.42 13.86
N PRO A 23 -1.51 13.43 14.51
CA PRO A 23 -0.87 12.21 14.94
C PRO A 23 -1.74 11.49 15.98
N TRP A 24 -1.79 10.17 15.90
CA TRP A 24 -2.55 9.35 16.84
C TRP A 24 -1.99 9.46 18.26
N ARG A 25 -2.85 9.48 19.26
CA ARG A 25 -2.45 9.52 20.67
C ARG A 25 -1.87 8.16 21.09
N ASP A 26 -0.89 8.14 21.99
CA ASP A 26 -0.35 6.90 22.55
C ASP A 26 -1.22 6.41 23.71
N THR A 27 -2.38 5.84 23.39
CA THR A 27 -3.32 5.26 24.37
C THR A 27 -3.52 3.76 24.09
N PRO A 28 -3.92 2.95 25.07
CA PRO A 28 -4.25 1.54 24.85
C PRO A 28 -5.32 1.35 23.78
N VAL A 29 -6.32 2.23 23.71
CA VAL A 29 -7.39 2.18 22.69
C VAL A 29 -6.83 2.50 21.32
N ALA A 30 -6.08 3.59 21.13
CA ALA A 30 -5.47 3.93 19.84
C ALA A 30 -4.51 2.84 19.34
N ARG A 31 -3.75 2.20 20.24
CA ARG A 31 -2.92 1.05 19.91
C ARG A 31 -3.73 -0.15 19.40
N LEU A 32 -4.88 -0.43 20.06
CA LEU A 32 -5.79 -1.50 19.64
C LEU A 32 -6.45 -1.17 18.28
N GLU A 33 -6.88 0.08 18.08
CA GLU A 33 -7.43 0.57 16.82
C GLU A 33 -6.41 0.45 15.69
N ALA A 34 -5.15 0.87 15.95
CA ALA A 34 -4.06 0.72 14.97
C ALA A 34 -3.83 -0.75 14.59
N LEU A 35 -3.79 -1.66 15.58
CA LEU A 35 -3.66 -3.10 15.33
C LEU A 35 -4.83 -3.62 14.50
N ALA A 36 -6.06 -3.27 14.86
CA ALA A 36 -7.26 -3.69 14.15
C ALA A 36 -7.23 -3.25 12.68
N LEU A 37 -6.86 -1.99 12.41
CA LEU A 37 -6.77 -1.45 11.04
C LEU A 37 -5.65 -2.10 10.22
N ILE A 38 -4.47 -2.30 10.82
CA ILE A 38 -3.37 -3.01 10.17
C ILE A 38 -3.81 -4.43 9.79
N GLN A 39 -4.43 -5.17 10.70
CA GLN A 39 -4.89 -6.53 10.45
C GLN A 39 -6.07 -6.58 9.47
N THR A 40 -6.93 -5.57 9.45
CA THR A 40 -8.00 -5.45 8.45
C THR A 40 -7.41 -5.32 7.05
N LEU A 41 -6.48 -4.38 6.84
CA LEU A 41 -5.82 -4.23 5.53
C LEU A 41 -5.02 -5.48 5.16
N ASN A 42 -4.28 -6.06 6.11
CA ASN A 42 -3.54 -7.31 5.92
C ASN A 42 -4.48 -8.42 5.42
N GLY A 43 -5.60 -8.66 6.11
CA GLY A 43 -6.61 -9.65 5.71
C GLY A 43 -7.26 -9.36 4.37
N GLU A 44 -7.60 -8.10 4.07
CA GLU A 44 -8.15 -7.69 2.78
C GLU A 44 -7.18 -7.98 1.62
N ILE A 45 -5.88 -7.77 1.82
CA ILE A 45 -4.86 -8.07 0.80
C ILE A 45 -4.69 -9.57 0.61
N LEU A 46 -4.66 -10.34 1.71
CA LEU A 46 -4.56 -11.80 1.66
C LEU A 46 -5.74 -12.46 0.93
N ALA A 47 -6.93 -11.89 1.08
CA ALA A 47 -8.15 -12.36 0.42
C ALA A 47 -8.32 -11.83 -1.03
N SER A 48 -7.43 -10.94 -1.50
CA SER A 48 -7.59 -10.25 -2.78
C SER A 48 -6.65 -10.80 -3.86
N PRO A 49 -7.08 -10.89 -5.12
CA PRO A 49 -6.19 -11.20 -6.24
C PRO A 49 -5.23 -10.06 -6.57
N SER A 50 -5.41 -8.86 -5.99
CA SER A 50 -4.61 -7.66 -6.30
C SER A 50 -4.43 -6.74 -5.09
N ALA A 51 -3.21 -6.70 -4.55
CA ALA A 51 -2.83 -5.75 -3.51
C ALA A 51 -3.03 -4.29 -3.97
N THR A 52 -2.71 -3.98 -5.23
CA THR A 52 -2.91 -2.63 -5.80
C THR A 52 -4.36 -2.16 -5.68
N LEU A 53 -5.32 -2.98 -6.09
CA LEU A 53 -6.74 -2.60 -6.02
C LEU A 53 -7.23 -2.50 -4.57
N THR A 54 -6.70 -3.33 -3.69
CA THR A 54 -7.02 -3.25 -2.26
C THR A 54 -6.49 -1.96 -1.66
N LEU A 55 -5.26 -1.58 -1.95
CA LEU A 55 -4.69 -0.30 -1.50
C LEU A 55 -5.45 0.91 -2.07
N GLU A 56 -5.95 0.85 -3.29
CA GLU A 56 -6.81 1.94 -3.81
C GLU A 56 -8.16 2.04 -3.08
N ARG A 57 -8.78 0.90 -2.77
CA ARG A 57 -9.99 0.90 -1.94
C ARG A 57 -9.71 1.46 -0.55
N TRP A 58 -8.57 1.07 0.05
CA TRP A 58 -8.11 1.60 1.33
C TRP A 58 -7.92 3.12 1.28
N CYS A 59 -7.18 3.60 0.29
CA CYS A 59 -6.95 5.04 0.07
C CYS A 59 -8.27 5.81 -0.02
N ARG A 60 -9.24 5.31 -0.78
CA ARG A 60 -10.56 5.92 -0.93
C ARG A 60 -11.37 5.89 0.36
N ARG A 61 -11.39 4.75 1.06
CA ARG A 61 -12.13 4.56 2.32
C ARG A 61 -11.69 5.55 3.39
N HIS A 62 -10.38 5.80 3.46
CA HIS A 62 -9.78 6.68 4.46
C HIS A 62 -9.47 8.08 3.94
N ALA A 63 -9.97 8.44 2.73
CA ALA A 63 -9.80 9.75 2.12
C ALA A 63 -8.34 10.26 2.12
N LEU A 64 -7.37 9.35 1.86
CA LEU A 64 -5.94 9.68 1.89
C LEU A 64 -5.55 10.64 0.75
N ALA A 65 -6.21 10.55 -0.41
CA ALA A 65 -5.99 11.46 -1.52
C ALA A 65 -7.24 11.56 -2.42
N GLU A 66 -7.34 12.66 -3.15
CA GLU A 66 -8.33 12.86 -4.21
C GLU A 66 -7.61 13.30 -5.50
N PRO A 67 -7.65 12.52 -6.60
CA PRO A 67 -8.33 11.23 -6.70
C PRO A 67 -7.61 10.10 -5.94
N ALA A 68 -8.38 9.14 -5.41
CA ALA A 68 -7.86 7.96 -4.71
C ALA A 68 -7.30 6.94 -5.72
N GLN A 69 -6.19 7.28 -6.34
CA GLN A 69 -5.54 6.48 -7.39
C GLN A 69 -4.12 6.15 -7.01
N LEU A 70 -3.74 4.87 -7.15
CA LEU A 70 -2.36 4.45 -6.94
C LEU A 70 -1.49 4.69 -8.18
N ILE A 71 -0.29 5.20 -7.91
CA ILE A 71 0.84 5.24 -8.85
C ILE A 71 1.97 4.36 -8.34
N ALA A 72 2.80 3.85 -9.25
CA ALA A 72 4.03 3.08 -8.97
C ALA A 72 5.24 3.92 -9.39
N ARG A 73 5.79 4.70 -8.47
CA ARG A 73 7.00 5.50 -8.70
C ARG A 73 8.22 4.59 -8.61
N GLN A 74 8.95 4.43 -9.70
CA GLN A 74 10.21 3.68 -9.68
C GLN A 74 11.27 4.44 -8.88
N ILE A 75 11.95 3.75 -7.95
CA ILE A 75 12.91 4.35 -7.02
C ILE A 75 14.34 3.87 -7.21
N GLU A 76 14.56 2.81 -7.97
CA GLU A 76 15.90 2.31 -8.28
C GLU A 76 16.02 1.93 -9.75
N ALA A 77 17.16 2.27 -10.34
CA ALA A 77 17.48 1.91 -11.70
C ALA A 77 17.84 0.42 -11.86
N ASN A 78 18.45 -0.19 -10.82
CA ASN A 78 18.87 -1.58 -10.78
C ASN A 78 18.27 -2.28 -9.56
N PRO A 79 17.01 -2.72 -9.63
CA PRO A 79 16.45 -3.57 -8.58
C PRO A 79 17.22 -4.89 -8.51
N ALA A 80 17.17 -5.54 -7.34
CA ALA A 80 17.89 -6.78 -7.09
C ALA A 80 17.62 -7.82 -8.19
N GLU A 81 18.68 -8.51 -8.62
CA GLU A 81 18.53 -9.63 -9.56
C GLU A 81 17.66 -10.74 -8.94
N ALA A 82 16.94 -11.42 -9.81
CA ALA A 82 16.11 -12.55 -9.39
C ALA A 82 17.00 -13.70 -8.90
N GLY A 83 16.95 -13.97 -7.61
CA GLY A 83 17.62 -15.13 -7.01
C GLY A 83 17.06 -16.46 -7.54
N ALA A 84 17.74 -17.57 -7.24
CA ALA A 84 17.34 -18.92 -7.65
C ALA A 84 15.91 -19.27 -7.20
N ALA A 85 15.52 -18.85 -6.00
CA ALA A 85 14.17 -19.09 -5.46
C ALA A 85 13.09 -18.40 -6.31
N VAL A 86 13.29 -17.14 -6.71
CA VAL A 86 12.35 -16.40 -7.58
C VAL A 86 12.21 -17.12 -8.92
N ARG A 87 13.32 -17.56 -9.53
CA ARG A 87 13.29 -18.32 -10.78
C ARG A 87 12.54 -19.65 -10.65
N GLN A 88 12.73 -20.34 -9.53
CA GLN A 88 12.00 -21.58 -9.23
C GLN A 88 10.50 -21.33 -9.09
N HIS A 89 10.10 -20.31 -8.31
CA HIS A 89 8.71 -19.93 -8.14
C HIS A 89 8.05 -19.52 -9.46
N LEU A 90 8.78 -18.81 -10.29
CA LEU A 90 8.31 -18.40 -11.62
C LEU A 90 8.39 -19.52 -12.66
N GLN A 91 8.96 -20.69 -12.32
CA GLN A 91 9.11 -21.84 -13.22
C GLN A 91 9.80 -21.43 -14.54
N VAL A 92 10.95 -20.76 -14.40
CA VAL A 92 11.77 -20.30 -15.54
C VAL A 92 13.18 -20.81 -15.45
N SER A 93 13.77 -21.10 -16.61
CA SER A 93 15.18 -21.50 -16.70
C SER A 93 16.12 -20.32 -16.42
N ALA A 94 17.40 -20.62 -16.24
CA ALA A 94 18.42 -19.56 -16.09
C ALA A 94 18.53 -18.66 -17.32
N ALA A 95 18.20 -19.18 -18.51
CA ALA A 95 18.24 -18.44 -19.77
C ALA A 95 17.00 -17.59 -20.03
N GLU A 96 15.87 -17.83 -19.33
CA GLU A 96 14.64 -17.04 -19.50
C GLU A 96 14.84 -15.64 -18.97
N PRO A 97 14.60 -14.60 -19.80
CA PRO A 97 14.70 -13.22 -19.35
C PRO A 97 13.68 -12.91 -18.26
N LEU A 98 14.15 -12.31 -17.16
CA LEU A 98 13.32 -11.70 -16.15
C LEU A 98 13.54 -10.18 -16.15
N ARG A 99 12.50 -9.45 -15.87
CA ARG A 99 12.56 -8.02 -15.58
C ARG A 99 12.23 -7.79 -14.12
N SER A 100 12.87 -6.78 -13.55
CA SER A 100 12.62 -6.36 -12.17
C SER A 100 12.30 -4.88 -12.08
N ARG A 101 11.51 -4.51 -11.07
CA ARG A 101 11.18 -3.11 -10.74
C ARG A 101 11.13 -2.99 -9.23
N ARG A 102 11.76 -1.95 -8.70
CA ARG A 102 11.54 -1.52 -7.32
C ARG A 102 10.75 -0.21 -7.34
N VAL A 103 9.60 -0.21 -6.71
CA VAL A 103 8.65 0.90 -6.79
C VAL A 103 8.08 1.28 -5.43
N GLU A 104 7.74 2.56 -5.28
CA GLU A 104 6.83 3.05 -4.27
C GLU A 104 5.40 3.01 -4.81
N LEU A 105 4.51 2.35 -4.09
CA LEU A 105 3.07 2.43 -4.33
C LEU A 105 2.51 3.60 -3.50
N ARG A 106 2.14 4.66 -4.18
CA ARG A 106 1.69 5.89 -3.56
C ARG A 106 0.24 6.21 -3.91
N CYS A 107 -0.48 6.78 -2.95
CA CYS A 107 -1.77 7.42 -3.15
C CYS A 107 -1.64 8.90 -2.78
N GLY A 108 -1.64 9.79 -3.77
CA GLY A 108 -1.19 11.17 -3.57
C GLY A 108 0.21 11.21 -2.98
N GLU A 109 0.38 11.96 -1.88
CA GLU A 109 1.66 12.05 -1.18
C GLU A 109 1.94 10.88 -0.23
N HIS A 110 0.96 10.00 0.01
CA HIS A 110 1.09 8.89 0.96
C HIS A 110 1.79 7.68 0.35
N LEU A 111 2.88 7.25 0.97
CA LEU A 111 3.61 6.03 0.63
C LEU A 111 2.95 4.83 1.32
N LEU A 112 2.17 4.05 0.57
CA LEU A 112 1.41 2.93 1.13
C LEU A 112 2.20 1.62 1.16
N ALA A 113 3.08 1.40 0.16
CA ALA A 113 3.96 0.24 0.12
C ALA A 113 5.22 0.48 -0.71
N ILE A 114 6.30 -0.24 -0.39
CA ILE A 114 7.46 -0.42 -1.27
C ILE A 114 7.39 -1.85 -1.79
N ALA A 115 7.57 -2.02 -3.11
CA ALA A 115 7.45 -3.32 -3.75
C ALA A 115 8.62 -3.61 -4.68
N ASP A 116 9.21 -4.80 -4.53
CA ASP A 116 10.08 -5.42 -5.51
C ASP A 116 9.24 -6.38 -6.35
N ASN A 117 9.27 -6.21 -7.67
CA ASN A 117 8.55 -7.07 -8.62
C ASN A 117 9.52 -7.70 -9.59
N TRP A 118 9.51 -9.01 -9.69
CA TRP A 118 10.16 -9.77 -10.77
C TRP A 118 9.08 -10.35 -11.66
N TYR A 119 9.15 -10.12 -12.96
CA TYR A 119 8.14 -10.61 -13.89
C TYR A 119 8.76 -11.21 -15.16
N VAL A 120 7.98 -12.06 -15.82
CA VAL A 120 8.38 -12.79 -17.04
C VAL A 120 7.80 -12.06 -18.26
N PRO A 121 8.59 -11.27 -19.01
CA PRO A 121 8.08 -10.47 -20.14
C PRO A 121 7.39 -11.29 -21.23
N SER A 122 7.88 -12.52 -21.50
CA SER A 122 7.29 -13.43 -22.49
C SER A 122 5.87 -13.89 -22.15
N ARG A 123 5.44 -13.74 -20.89
CA ARG A 123 4.10 -14.11 -20.39
C ARG A 123 3.15 -12.91 -20.31
N LEU A 124 3.61 -11.73 -20.69
CA LEU A 124 2.85 -10.49 -20.79
C LEU A 124 2.71 -10.08 -22.27
N THR A 125 1.70 -9.27 -22.57
CA THR A 125 1.59 -8.71 -23.91
C THR A 125 2.64 -7.61 -24.14
N PRO A 126 3.01 -7.31 -25.41
CA PRO A 126 3.92 -6.21 -25.70
C PRO A 126 3.43 -4.85 -25.16
N ALA A 127 2.11 -4.64 -25.15
CA ALA A 127 1.51 -3.43 -24.58
C ALA A 127 1.70 -3.34 -23.06
N MET A 128 1.51 -4.47 -22.32
CA MET A 128 1.75 -4.54 -20.88
C MET A 128 3.21 -4.27 -20.54
N ASN A 129 4.14 -4.88 -21.26
CA ASN A 129 5.57 -4.64 -21.06
C ASN A 129 5.90 -3.15 -21.23
N ARG A 130 5.43 -2.51 -22.32
CA ARG A 130 5.62 -1.05 -22.52
C ARG A 130 5.06 -0.23 -21.37
N LEU A 131 3.83 -0.52 -20.91
CA LEU A 131 3.24 0.21 -19.79
C LEU A 131 4.06 0.09 -18.50
N LEU A 132 4.62 -1.09 -18.21
CA LEU A 132 5.47 -1.32 -17.06
C LEU A 132 6.81 -0.59 -17.16
N GLU A 133 7.35 -0.43 -18.36
CA GLU A 133 8.66 0.19 -18.62
C GLU A 133 8.59 1.72 -18.72
N THR A 134 7.49 2.26 -19.24
CA THR A 134 7.42 3.68 -19.61
C THR A 134 6.44 4.51 -18.77
N THR A 135 5.68 3.89 -17.86
CA THR A 135 4.67 4.59 -17.07
C THR A 135 4.76 4.27 -15.58
N GLN A 136 4.09 5.09 -14.78
CA GLN A 136 3.93 4.85 -13.34
C GLN A 136 2.71 3.97 -13.00
N ARG A 137 2.24 3.16 -13.95
CA ARG A 137 1.13 2.24 -13.68
C ARG A 137 1.58 1.11 -12.77
N PRO A 138 0.84 0.83 -11.68
CA PRO A 138 1.11 -0.32 -10.82
C PRO A 138 0.95 -1.65 -11.56
N PHE A 139 1.80 -2.63 -11.25
CA PHE A 139 1.79 -3.95 -11.89
C PHE A 139 0.40 -4.59 -11.88
N GLY A 140 -0.25 -4.63 -10.71
CA GLY A 140 -1.58 -5.23 -10.57
C GLY A 140 -2.66 -4.60 -11.46
N LYS A 141 -2.51 -3.31 -11.85
CA LYS A 141 -3.42 -2.67 -12.82
C LYS A 141 -3.09 -3.07 -14.26
N VAL A 142 -1.81 -3.17 -14.59
CA VAL A 142 -1.38 -3.51 -15.95
C VAL A 142 -1.82 -4.91 -16.35
N VAL A 143 -1.72 -5.87 -15.41
CA VAL A 143 -2.02 -7.29 -15.69
C VAL A 143 -3.49 -7.69 -15.50
N GLN A 144 -4.38 -6.76 -15.20
CA GLN A 144 -5.81 -7.01 -14.98
C GLN A 144 -6.48 -7.85 -16.06
N ALA A 145 -6.15 -7.58 -17.34
CA ALA A 145 -6.71 -8.31 -18.48
C ALA A 145 -6.31 -9.80 -18.53
N LEU A 146 -5.30 -10.21 -17.73
CA LEU A 146 -4.90 -11.61 -17.57
C LEU A 146 -5.71 -12.33 -16.49
N SER A 147 -6.71 -11.65 -15.88
CA SER A 147 -7.49 -12.15 -14.73
C SER A 147 -6.57 -12.75 -13.65
N PRO A 148 -5.68 -11.93 -13.06
CA PRO A 148 -4.62 -12.43 -12.20
C PRO A 148 -5.18 -13.09 -10.94
N GLN A 149 -4.48 -14.12 -10.49
CA GLN A 149 -4.67 -14.75 -9.19
C GLN A 149 -3.40 -14.56 -8.37
N ARG A 150 -3.55 -14.34 -7.06
CA ARG A 150 -2.42 -14.13 -6.14
C ARG A 150 -2.33 -15.29 -5.18
N GLN A 151 -1.15 -15.90 -5.08
CA GLN A 151 -0.81 -16.89 -4.07
C GLN A 151 0.23 -16.29 -3.13
N THR A 152 -0.15 -16.07 -1.89
CA THR A 152 0.78 -15.57 -0.86
C THR A 152 1.68 -16.72 -0.40
N LEU A 153 2.99 -16.49 -0.43
CA LEU A 153 4.03 -17.39 0.07
C LEU A 153 4.36 -17.11 1.53
N ALA A 154 4.40 -15.83 1.89
CA ALA A 154 4.66 -15.37 3.26
C ALA A 154 3.88 -14.09 3.55
N ALA A 155 3.42 -13.97 4.80
CA ALA A 155 2.84 -12.77 5.37
C ALA A 155 3.42 -12.58 6.78
N THR A 156 4.07 -11.44 7.01
CA THR A 156 4.79 -11.19 8.25
C THR A 156 4.36 -9.85 8.83
N LEU A 157 3.91 -9.85 10.09
CA LEU A 157 3.69 -8.62 10.84
C LEU A 157 5.08 -8.12 11.31
N LEU A 158 5.47 -6.91 10.88
CA LEU A 158 6.76 -6.30 11.23
C LEU A 158 6.66 -5.44 12.48
N TRP A 159 5.47 -4.97 12.80
CA TRP A 159 5.21 -4.16 13.98
C TRP A 159 3.84 -4.46 14.59
N SER A 160 3.83 -4.63 15.90
CA SER A 160 2.60 -4.67 16.69
C SER A 160 2.55 -3.46 17.61
N PRO A 161 1.47 -2.65 17.60
CA PRO A 161 1.31 -1.53 18.52
C PRO A 161 1.07 -1.97 19.97
N LEU A 162 0.69 -3.24 20.20
CA LEU A 162 0.49 -3.82 21.52
C LEU A 162 1.71 -4.65 21.94
N PRO A 163 2.05 -4.69 23.24
CA PRO A 163 3.14 -5.50 23.74
C PRO A 163 2.82 -7.00 23.58
N GLU A 164 3.86 -7.82 23.49
CA GLU A 164 3.70 -9.28 23.49
C GLU A 164 2.95 -9.74 24.76
N GLY A 165 2.00 -10.66 24.59
CA GLY A 165 1.20 -11.23 25.69
C GLY A 165 0.13 -10.29 26.24
N TRP A 166 -0.15 -9.18 25.57
CA TRP A 166 -1.19 -8.21 26.01
C TRP A 166 -2.56 -8.87 26.28
N GLU A 167 -2.89 -9.91 25.52
CA GLU A 167 -4.14 -10.67 25.65
C GLU A 167 -4.23 -11.48 26.95
N ARG A 168 -3.09 -11.73 27.60
CA ARG A 168 -2.98 -12.45 28.88
C ARG A 168 -2.79 -11.51 30.08
N ALA A 169 -2.66 -10.21 29.84
CA ALA A 169 -2.48 -9.24 30.90
C ALA A 169 -3.67 -9.26 31.85
N ALA A 170 -3.42 -9.35 33.16
CA ALA A 170 -4.48 -9.34 34.16
C ALA A 170 -5.29 -8.04 34.09
N ARG A 171 -6.63 -8.14 34.20
CA ARG A 171 -7.50 -6.95 34.31
C ARG A 171 -7.05 -6.12 35.50
N GLY A 172 -6.73 -4.85 35.28
CA GLY A 172 -6.26 -3.93 36.30
C GLY A 172 -4.75 -3.89 36.52
N ALA A 173 -3.94 -4.69 35.77
CA ALA A 173 -2.54 -4.39 35.67
C ALA A 173 -2.39 -2.95 35.16
N PRO A 174 -1.57 -2.07 35.80
CA PRO A 174 -1.39 -0.72 35.30
C PRO A 174 -0.87 -0.83 33.87
N ALA A 175 -1.69 -0.49 32.90
CA ALA A 175 -1.19 -0.19 31.57
C ALA A 175 -0.07 0.81 31.82
N LYS A 176 1.18 0.44 31.48
CA LYS A 176 2.33 1.35 31.54
C LYS A 176 1.82 2.67 31.01
N ALA A 177 1.77 3.68 31.88
CA ALA A 177 0.93 4.87 31.73
C ALA A 177 0.87 5.27 30.25
N ALA A 178 -0.34 5.30 29.70
CA ALA A 178 -0.57 5.86 28.37
C ALA A 178 0.06 7.24 28.41
N GLY A 179 1.20 7.39 27.77
CA GLY A 179 1.93 8.64 27.80
C GLY A 179 1.05 9.73 27.18
N ALA A 180 1.13 10.95 27.67
CA ALA A 180 0.55 12.13 27.05
C ALA A 180 1.19 12.42 25.65
N GLY A 181 1.71 11.38 24.99
CA GLY A 181 2.49 11.44 23.77
C GLY A 181 1.76 10.93 22.52
N THR A 182 2.44 11.07 21.42
CA THR A 182 2.04 10.56 20.11
C THR A 182 2.46 9.11 19.96
N LEU A 183 1.59 8.28 19.37
CA LEU A 183 1.90 6.90 19.03
C LEU A 183 3.04 6.86 18.00
N SER A 184 4.16 6.23 18.40
CA SER A 184 5.31 6.05 17.50
C SER A 184 5.03 4.89 16.54
N VAL A 185 4.76 5.21 15.28
CA VAL A 185 4.51 4.24 14.22
C VAL A 185 5.76 4.10 13.36
N PRO A 186 6.42 2.92 13.29
CA PRO A 186 7.60 2.71 12.46
C PRO A 186 7.26 2.79 10.97
N ALA A 187 8.27 2.92 10.10
CA ALA A 187 8.06 3.01 8.66
C ALA A 187 7.37 1.78 8.08
N ALA A 188 7.81 0.58 8.45
CA ALA A 188 7.31 -0.69 7.95
C ALA A 188 6.40 -1.37 8.97
N LEU A 189 5.22 -1.81 8.54
CA LEU A 189 4.18 -2.37 9.42
C LEU A 189 4.00 -3.87 9.22
N PHE A 190 3.92 -4.32 7.99
CA PHE A 190 3.85 -5.74 7.63
C PHE A 190 4.39 -5.95 6.21
N ALA A 191 4.67 -7.20 5.85
CA ALA A 191 5.22 -7.54 4.55
C ALA A 191 4.57 -8.79 3.99
N HIS A 192 4.43 -8.84 2.66
CA HIS A 192 4.00 -10.01 1.92
C HIS A 192 4.99 -10.39 0.84
N GLN A 193 5.11 -11.71 0.63
CA GLN A 193 5.72 -12.30 -0.55
C GLN A 193 4.65 -13.12 -1.26
N ALA A 194 4.49 -12.94 -2.58
CA ALA A 194 3.46 -13.61 -3.33
C ALA A 194 3.84 -13.86 -4.78
N ILE A 195 3.29 -14.93 -5.36
CA ILE A 195 3.33 -15.19 -6.79
C ILE A 195 2.00 -14.73 -7.41
N VAL A 196 2.10 -14.07 -8.54
CA VAL A 196 0.94 -13.68 -9.37
C VAL A 196 0.86 -14.63 -10.56
N PHE A 197 -0.29 -15.27 -10.70
CA PHE A 197 -0.60 -16.19 -11.80
C PHE A 197 -1.57 -15.52 -12.78
N SER A 198 -1.51 -15.89 -14.05
CA SER A 198 -2.57 -15.61 -15.02
C SER A 198 -3.78 -16.53 -14.80
N ALA A 199 -4.90 -16.27 -15.48
CA ALA A 199 -6.08 -17.16 -15.48
C ALA A 199 -5.77 -18.60 -15.95
N ARG A 200 -4.65 -18.81 -16.64
CA ARG A 200 -4.18 -20.14 -17.08
C ARG A 200 -3.27 -20.82 -16.05
N HIS A 201 -3.25 -20.33 -14.81
CA HIS A 201 -2.37 -20.81 -13.74
C HIS A 201 -0.88 -20.77 -14.09
N GLN A 202 -0.47 -19.89 -15.01
CA GLN A 202 0.93 -19.65 -15.33
C GLN A 202 1.46 -18.52 -14.43
N PRO A 203 2.57 -18.73 -13.67
CA PRO A 203 3.16 -17.68 -12.85
C PRO A 203 3.70 -16.58 -13.78
N ILE A 204 3.30 -15.34 -13.57
CA ILE A 204 3.70 -14.18 -14.39
C ILE A 204 4.64 -13.23 -13.67
N ALA A 205 4.56 -13.20 -12.33
CA ALA A 205 5.43 -12.37 -11.50
C ALA A 205 5.53 -12.92 -10.08
N GLU A 206 6.62 -12.56 -9.39
CA GLU A 206 6.75 -12.62 -7.94
C GLU A 206 6.88 -11.19 -7.41
N VAL A 207 6.24 -10.92 -6.28
CA VAL A 207 6.22 -9.60 -5.64
C VAL A 207 6.59 -9.73 -4.16
N HIS A 208 7.47 -8.84 -3.70
CA HIS A 208 7.77 -8.64 -2.28
C HIS A 208 7.32 -7.24 -1.92
N GLU A 209 6.37 -7.12 -1.01
CA GLU A 209 5.72 -5.86 -0.67
C GLU A 209 5.89 -5.58 0.81
N VAL A 210 6.37 -4.38 1.16
CA VAL A 210 6.47 -3.88 2.54
C VAL A 210 5.53 -2.70 2.70
N TYR A 211 4.47 -2.90 3.48
CA TYR A 211 3.43 -1.90 3.71
C TYR A 211 3.88 -0.90 4.77
N GLN A 212 3.66 0.38 4.45
CA GLN A 212 4.27 1.51 5.14
C GLN A 212 3.29 2.18 6.11
N ARG A 213 3.84 2.99 7.04
CA ARG A 213 3.05 3.71 8.08
C ARG A 213 1.92 4.56 7.53
N ASP A 214 2.05 5.05 6.29
CA ASP A 214 1.05 5.95 5.71
C ASP A 214 -0.29 5.28 5.41
N ILE A 215 -0.41 3.95 5.58
CA ILE A 215 -1.72 3.29 5.61
C ILE A 215 -2.58 3.77 6.79
N LEU A 216 -1.98 4.38 7.82
CA LEU A 216 -2.62 4.99 8.97
C LEU A 216 -2.61 6.54 8.93
N ALA A 217 -2.28 7.15 7.78
CA ALA A 217 -2.17 8.60 7.64
C ALA A 217 -3.56 9.31 7.55
N PHE A 218 -4.44 9.00 8.49
CA PHE A 218 -5.74 9.62 8.65
C PHE A 218 -6.02 9.86 10.14
N PRO A 219 -7.01 10.68 10.50
CA PRO A 219 -7.35 10.95 11.91
C PRO A 219 -7.64 9.67 12.69
N GLU A 220 -7.21 9.65 13.95
CA GLU A 220 -7.50 8.56 14.89
C GLU A 220 -9.01 8.27 14.91
N PRO A 221 -9.45 6.99 14.80
CA PRO A 221 -10.85 6.64 14.94
C PRO A 221 -11.37 7.03 16.34
N GLY A 222 -12.56 7.57 16.41
CA GLY A 222 -13.09 8.16 17.64
C GLY A 222 -13.78 7.16 18.57
N LEU A 223 -13.34 5.89 18.67
CA LEU A 223 -13.99 4.91 19.57
C LEU A 223 -13.91 5.30 21.04
N SER A 224 -12.98 6.18 21.42
CA SER A 224 -12.79 6.62 22.80
C SER A 224 -13.44 7.97 23.14
N ALA A 225 -14.09 8.64 22.19
CA ALA A 225 -14.81 9.88 22.45
C ALA A 225 -16.28 9.56 22.79
N PRO A 226 -16.83 9.97 23.94
CA PRO A 226 -18.27 9.95 24.10
C PRO A 226 -18.88 10.81 23.00
N GLN A 227 -19.80 10.24 22.23
CA GLN A 227 -20.60 11.04 21.30
C GLN A 227 -21.44 12.01 22.11
N PRO A 228 -21.49 13.29 21.74
CA PRO A 228 -22.31 14.29 22.46
C PRO A 228 -23.80 13.99 22.35
#